data_93ed5748858ed9c75aff1237fbc96cf0
#
_entry.id   93ed5748858ed9c75aff1237fbc96cf0
#
_cell.length_a   1.000
_cell.length_b   1.000
_cell.length_c   1.000
_cell.angle_alpha   90.00
_cell.angle_beta   90.00
_cell.angle_gamma   90.00
#
_symmetry.space_group_name_H-M   'P 1'
#
loop_
_entity.id
_entity.type
_entity.pdbx_description
1 polymer ?
#
loop_
_entity_poly.entity_id
_entity_poly.type
_entity_poly.pdbx_seq_one_letter_code
_entity_poly.pdbx_strand_id
1 'polypeptide(L)'
;MLTEQQRHELDWEKTDGLMPVIVQHAVSGEVLMLGYMNPEALDKTIESGKVTFFSRTKQRLWTKGETSGNFLNVVSIAPDCDNDTLL
;
A
#
# COMPACT_ATOMS: atom_id res chain seq x y z
N MET A 1 9.29 -4.93 -7.24
CA MET A 1 7.87 -4.56 -7.31
C MET A 1 7.01 -5.82 -7.26
N LEU A 2 5.76 -5.72 -6.90
CA LEU A 2 4.85 -6.85 -6.81
C LEU A 2 4.65 -7.51 -8.17
N THR A 3 4.80 -8.84 -8.26
CA THR A 3 4.51 -9.57 -9.50
C THR A 3 3.00 -9.76 -9.66
N GLU A 4 2.54 -10.08 -10.87
CA GLU A 4 1.13 -10.37 -11.09
C GLU A 4 0.66 -11.55 -10.27
N GLN A 5 1.49 -12.59 -10.17
CA GLN A 5 1.16 -13.75 -9.36
C GLN A 5 1.01 -13.39 -7.90
N GLN A 6 1.94 -12.63 -7.34
CA GLN A 6 1.86 -12.15 -5.96
C GLN A 6 0.60 -11.33 -5.73
N ARG A 7 0.25 -10.48 -6.69
CA ARG A 7 -0.94 -9.65 -6.63
C ARG A 7 -2.22 -10.48 -6.59
N HIS A 8 -2.29 -11.55 -7.40
CA HIS A 8 -3.43 -12.47 -7.40
C HIS A 8 -3.55 -13.28 -6.12
N GLU A 9 -2.44 -13.54 -5.44
CA GLU A 9 -2.41 -14.32 -4.22
C GLU A 9 -2.75 -13.50 -2.97
N LEU A 10 -2.88 -12.18 -3.08
CA LEU A 10 -3.25 -11.33 -1.95
C LEU A 10 -4.65 -11.69 -1.46
N ASP A 11 -4.78 -11.87 -0.15
CA ASP A 11 -6.02 -12.32 0.46
C ASP A 11 -6.89 -11.15 0.91
N TRP A 12 -7.55 -10.52 -0.06
CA TRP A 12 -8.45 -9.40 0.18
C TRP A 12 -9.67 -9.79 1.00
N GLU A 13 -10.11 -11.01 0.85
CA GLU A 13 -11.28 -11.52 1.58
C GLU A 13 -11.02 -11.60 3.07
N LYS A 14 -9.84 -12.12 3.45
CA LYS A 14 -9.41 -12.22 4.85
C LYS A 14 -9.34 -10.84 5.52
N THR A 15 -8.95 -9.83 4.77
CA THR A 15 -8.80 -8.45 5.27
C THR A 15 -10.05 -7.60 5.07
N ASP A 16 -11.13 -8.21 4.62
CA ASP A 16 -12.41 -7.53 4.40
C ASP A 16 -12.30 -6.40 3.36
N GLY A 17 -11.47 -6.60 2.35
CA GLY A 17 -11.25 -5.65 1.26
C GLY A 17 -10.26 -4.55 1.57
N LEU A 18 -9.75 -4.46 2.80
CA LEU A 18 -8.78 -3.45 3.22
C LEU A 18 -7.54 -4.11 3.78
N MET A 19 -6.47 -4.10 3.00
CA MET A 19 -5.21 -4.73 3.38
C MET A 19 -4.34 -3.75 4.16
N PRO A 20 -3.83 -4.13 5.34
CA PRO A 20 -2.88 -3.28 6.06
C PRO A 20 -1.58 -3.18 5.27
N VAL A 21 -1.00 -2.00 5.27
CA VAL A 21 0.22 -1.69 4.54
C VAL A 21 1.20 -1.00 5.47
N ILE A 22 2.37 -1.59 5.63
CA ILE A 22 3.45 -1.00 6.42
C ILE A 22 4.38 -0.28 5.45
N VAL A 23 4.59 1.02 5.66
CA VAL A 23 5.53 1.80 4.87
C VAL A 23 6.84 1.91 5.61
N GLN A 24 7.90 1.48 4.97
CA GLN A 24 9.23 1.38 5.55
C GLN A 24 10.23 2.16 4.70
N HIS A 25 11.17 2.84 5.35
CA HIS A 25 12.22 3.56 4.63
C HIS A 25 13.16 2.56 3.94
N ALA A 26 13.37 2.76 2.64
CA ALA A 26 14.10 1.79 1.81
C ALA A 26 15.57 1.61 2.23
N VAL A 27 16.18 2.62 2.78
CA VAL A 27 17.61 2.59 3.18
C VAL A 27 17.78 2.21 4.64
N SER A 28 17.08 2.89 5.55
CA SER A 28 17.26 2.69 6.99
C SER A 28 16.48 1.51 7.57
N GLY A 29 15.44 1.05 6.89
CA GLY A 29 14.53 0.04 7.42
C GLY A 29 13.54 0.56 8.46
N GLU A 30 13.55 1.87 8.73
CA GLU A 30 12.66 2.47 9.71
C GLU A 30 11.21 2.43 9.24
N VAL A 31 10.31 2.02 10.13
CA VAL A 31 8.87 2.03 9.84
C VAL A 31 8.36 3.45 9.92
N LEU A 32 7.82 3.95 8.81
CA LEU A 32 7.36 5.34 8.70
C LEU A 32 5.90 5.50 9.05
N MET A 33 5.06 4.57 8.61
CA MET A 33 3.63 4.62 8.90
C MET A 33 2.95 3.29 8.57
N LEU A 34 1.70 3.17 9.02
CA LEU A 34 0.83 2.08 8.65
C LEU A 34 -0.46 2.67 8.09
N GLY A 35 -0.95 2.12 7.00
CA GLY A 35 -2.22 2.52 6.40
C GLY A 35 -2.93 1.30 5.83
N TYR A 36 -3.99 1.56 5.05
CA TYR A 36 -4.78 0.50 4.44
C TYR A 36 -4.95 0.78 2.95
N MET A 37 -4.98 -0.29 2.15
CA MET A 37 -5.25 -0.21 0.72
C MET A 37 -6.40 -1.14 0.37
N ASN A 38 -7.28 -0.67 -0.52
CA ASN A 38 -8.18 -1.56 -1.25
C ASN A 38 -7.48 -1.89 -2.59
N PRO A 39 -8.06 -2.77 -3.43
CA PRO A 39 -7.44 -3.09 -4.72
C PRO A 39 -7.18 -1.87 -5.60
N GLU A 40 -8.08 -0.87 -5.57
CA GLU A 40 -7.91 0.36 -6.35
C GLU A 40 -6.72 1.19 -5.86
N ALA A 41 -6.52 1.28 -4.54
CA ALA A 41 -5.40 2.00 -3.96
C ALA A 41 -4.08 1.34 -4.34
N LEU A 42 -4.02 0.01 -4.34
CA LEU A 42 -2.84 -0.73 -4.76
C LEU A 42 -2.54 -0.48 -6.23
N ASP A 43 -3.55 -0.52 -7.09
CA ASP A 43 -3.40 -0.25 -8.52
C ASP A 43 -2.86 1.16 -8.75
N LYS A 44 -3.41 2.14 -8.04
CA LYS A 44 -2.97 3.53 -8.13
C LYS A 44 -1.53 3.70 -7.66
N THR A 45 -1.15 3.00 -6.59
CA THR A 45 0.23 3.02 -6.08
C THR A 45 1.21 2.46 -7.10
N ILE A 46 0.88 1.33 -7.72
CA ILE A 46 1.74 0.71 -8.74
C ILE A 46 1.83 1.61 -9.98
N GLU A 47 0.72 2.14 -10.42
CA GLU A 47 0.66 2.98 -11.62
C GLU A 47 1.42 4.29 -11.46
N SER A 48 1.23 4.98 -10.34
CA SER A 48 1.81 6.31 -10.12
C SER A 48 3.22 6.27 -9.53
N GLY A 49 3.60 5.18 -8.89
CA GLY A 49 4.84 5.08 -8.13
C GLY A 49 4.81 5.82 -6.80
N LYS A 50 3.65 6.34 -6.40
CA LYS A 50 3.47 7.08 -5.15
C LYS A 50 2.49 6.35 -4.25
N VAL A 51 2.81 6.28 -2.95
CA VAL A 51 1.99 5.53 -1.98
C VAL A 51 0.60 6.14 -1.88
N THR A 52 -0.41 5.35 -2.20
CA THR A 52 -1.83 5.73 -2.15
C THR A 52 -2.57 4.75 -1.25
N PHE A 53 -3.34 5.29 -0.32
CA PHE A 53 -4.14 4.51 0.63
C PHE A 53 -5.62 4.69 0.38
N PHE A 54 -6.43 3.83 1.00
CA PHE A 54 -7.87 4.04 1.09
C PHE A 54 -8.21 4.56 2.50
N SER A 55 -8.82 5.73 2.56
CA SER A 55 -9.24 6.31 3.84
C SER A 55 -10.57 5.69 4.28
N ARG A 56 -10.55 4.96 5.40
CA ARG A 56 -11.75 4.32 5.95
C ARG A 56 -12.77 5.33 6.44
N THR A 57 -12.30 6.46 6.98
CA THR A 57 -13.19 7.49 7.52
C THR A 57 -13.83 8.35 6.43
N LYS A 58 -13.07 8.66 5.38
CA LYS A 58 -13.53 9.52 4.29
C LYS A 58 -14.05 8.73 3.08
N GLN A 59 -13.88 7.41 3.07
CA GLN A 59 -14.31 6.52 1.99
C GLN A 59 -13.77 6.96 0.62
N ARG A 60 -12.49 7.34 0.56
CA ARG A 60 -11.85 7.75 -0.69
C ARG A 60 -10.39 7.32 -0.73
N LEU A 61 -9.83 7.29 -1.94
CA LEU A 61 -8.39 7.10 -2.13
C LEU A 61 -7.65 8.36 -1.65
N TRP A 62 -6.49 8.13 -1.07
CA TRP A 62 -5.67 9.21 -0.53
C TRP A 62 -4.20 8.94 -0.82
N THR A 63 -3.55 9.82 -1.61
CA THR A 63 -2.13 9.73 -1.90
C THR A 63 -1.35 10.51 -0.84
N LYS A 64 -0.41 9.83 -0.18
CA LYS A 64 0.43 10.49 0.84
C LYS A 64 1.18 11.65 0.21
N GLY A 65 1.00 12.83 0.77
CA GLY A 65 1.62 14.06 0.28
C GLY A 65 0.76 14.88 -0.66
N GLU A 66 -0.47 14.45 -0.99
CA GLU A 66 -1.33 15.20 -1.91
C GLU A 66 -1.66 16.60 -1.41
N THR A 67 -1.64 16.81 -0.09
CA THR A 67 -1.89 18.12 0.50
C THR A 67 -0.59 18.85 0.83
N SER A 68 0.40 18.14 1.38
CA SER A 68 1.68 18.72 1.83
C SER A 68 2.74 18.83 0.74
N GLY A 69 2.58 18.09 -0.36
CA GLY A 69 3.58 18.02 -1.42
C GLY A 69 4.72 17.05 -1.15
N ASN A 70 4.72 16.37 -0.01
CA ASN A 70 5.78 15.42 0.38
C ASN A 70 5.34 13.99 0.08
N PHE A 71 5.46 13.60 -1.17
CA PHE A 71 5.08 12.25 -1.62
C PHE A 71 6.08 11.20 -1.15
N LEU A 72 5.58 9.98 -0.94
CA LEU A 72 6.43 8.81 -0.71
C LEU A 72 6.50 8.00 -2.00
N ASN A 73 7.71 7.91 -2.56
CA ASN A 73 7.95 7.16 -3.79
C ASN A 73 8.20 5.68 -3.46
N VAL A 74 7.55 4.80 -4.22
CA VAL A 74 7.65 3.37 -3.99
C VAL A 74 8.96 2.85 -4.60
N VAL A 75 9.74 2.14 -3.79
CA VAL A 75 10.94 1.42 -4.26
C VAL A 75 10.59 -0.03 -4.55
N SER A 76 9.88 -0.67 -3.62
CA SER A 76 9.44 -2.05 -3.79
C SER A 76 8.18 -2.30 -2.97
N ILE A 77 7.43 -3.33 -3.35
CA ILE A 77 6.25 -3.79 -2.61
C ILE A 77 6.36 -5.31 -2.51
N ALA A 78 6.13 -5.84 -1.32
CA ALA A 78 6.12 -7.29 -1.11
C ALA A 78 4.98 -7.68 -0.17
N PRO A 79 4.32 -8.82 -0.41
CA PRO A 79 3.37 -9.36 0.54
C PRO A 79 4.10 -10.05 1.70
N ASP A 80 3.44 -10.17 2.84
CA ASP A 80 3.98 -10.95 3.94
C ASP A 80 3.72 -12.45 3.69
N CYS A 81 4.11 -13.30 4.66
CA CYS A 81 4.03 -14.76 4.49
C CYS A 81 2.61 -15.29 4.34
N ASP A 82 1.61 -14.56 4.83
CA ASP A 82 0.19 -14.97 4.77
C ASP A 82 -0.60 -14.27 3.66
N ASN A 83 0.05 -13.40 2.87
CA ASN A 83 -0.58 -12.63 1.80
C ASN A 83 -1.73 -11.72 2.26
N ASP A 84 -1.67 -11.27 3.50
CA ASP A 84 -2.70 -10.41 4.09
C ASP A 84 -2.16 -9.07 4.59
N THR A 85 -0.89 -8.76 4.32
CA THR A 85 -0.24 -7.50 4.67
C THR A 85 0.79 -7.16 3.60
N LEU A 86 0.97 -5.87 3.30
CA LEU A 86 1.99 -5.40 2.36
C LEU A 86 3.08 -4.61 3.10
N LEU A 87 4.28 -4.68 2.56
CA LEU A 87 5.44 -4.01 3.14
C LEU A 87 6.15 -3.11 2.12
#